data_5a933d463cbe2f5e3746edb0691dfe27
#
_entry.id   5a933d463cbe2f5e3746edb0691dfe27
#
_cell.length_a   1.000
_cell.length_b   1.000
_cell.length_c   1.000
_cell.angle_alpha   90.00
_cell.angle_beta   90.00
_cell.angle_gamma   90.00
#
_symmetry.space_group_name_H-M   'P 1'
#
loop_
_entity.id
_entity.type
_entity.pdbx_description
1 polymer ?
#
loop_
_entity_poly.entity_id
_entity_poly.type
_entity_poly.pdbx_seq_one_letter_code
_entity_poly.pdbx_strand_id
1 'polypeptide(L)'
;IHPAEGEGVHILLAHGGDAKHIPMNIKSIAASGFDYIALGHIHKPQILIRDNAAYAGALEPVDRNDLGDHGYIEGHLENGRLKTNFVPFACRSYEQILLMLREDSTQASLEDMLKADLANKGRMNIYRIVIQGTRAPELLLLPERLKSFGYVTEVLDESKPSYDLEALQKKYSGTLIGDYISYFLEKDRNAVEEKALYYGLQALLETSR
;
A
#
# COMPACT_ATOMS: atom_id res chain seq x y z
N ILE A 1 0.52 10.61 -35.73
CA ILE A 1 1.95 10.25 -35.75
C ILE A 1 2.07 8.89 -36.39
N HIS A 2 2.97 8.73 -37.34
CA HIS A 2 3.28 7.47 -38.02
C HIS A 2 4.79 7.25 -38.02
N PRO A 3 5.27 6.00 -38.06
CA PRO A 3 6.71 5.73 -38.27
C PRO A 3 7.21 6.33 -39.56
N ALA A 4 8.49 6.63 -39.60
CA ALA A 4 9.15 7.04 -40.84
C ALA A 4 9.16 5.91 -41.87
N GLU A 5 9.20 6.23 -43.16
CA GLU A 5 9.40 5.22 -44.21
C GLU A 5 10.83 4.67 -44.13
N GLY A 6 10.98 3.35 -44.18
CA GLY A 6 12.29 2.69 -44.12
C GLY A 6 12.24 1.29 -43.52
N GLU A 7 13.38 0.58 -43.69
CA GLU A 7 13.55 -0.72 -43.01
C GLU A 7 14.06 -0.50 -41.59
N GLY A 8 13.67 -1.41 -40.68
CA GLY A 8 14.16 -1.38 -39.31
C GLY A 8 13.02 -1.47 -38.26
N VAL A 9 13.36 -1.30 -36.99
CA VAL A 9 12.40 -1.26 -35.89
C VAL A 9 12.08 0.20 -35.56
N HIS A 10 10.80 0.54 -35.62
CA HIS A 10 10.30 1.88 -35.31
C HIS A 10 9.77 1.95 -33.91
N ILE A 11 10.42 2.72 -33.06
CA ILE A 11 10.06 2.88 -31.66
C ILE A 11 9.53 4.30 -31.44
N LEU A 12 8.32 4.38 -30.87
CA LEU A 12 7.78 5.64 -30.35
C LEU A 12 8.16 5.78 -28.87
N LEU A 13 8.87 6.83 -28.53
CA LEU A 13 9.10 7.23 -27.15
C LEU A 13 8.17 8.39 -26.81
N ALA A 14 7.30 8.21 -25.81
CA ALA A 14 6.34 9.22 -25.42
C ALA A 14 6.15 9.28 -23.90
N HIS A 15 5.63 10.42 -23.39
CA HIS A 15 5.42 10.63 -21.97
C HIS A 15 3.97 11.09 -21.72
N GLY A 16 3.25 10.38 -20.88
CA GLY A 16 1.85 10.67 -20.55
C GLY A 16 0.98 9.43 -20.45
N GLY A 17 -0.32 9.57 -20.65
CA GLY A 17 -1.28 8.47 -20.69
C GLY A 17 -2.22 8.39 -19.50
N ASP A 18 -2.11 9.26 -18.50
CA ASP A 18 -3.18 9.44 -17.53
C ASP A 18 -4.24 10.43 -18.04
N ALA A 19 -5.50 10.19 -17.69
CA ALA A 19 -6.62 11.00 -18.16
C ALA A 19 -6.62 12.43 -17.58
N LYS A 20 -5.85 12.68 -16.53
CA LYS A 20 -5.87 13.94 -15.78
C LYS A 20 -4.82 14.94 -16.26
N HIS A 21 -3.63 14.46 -16.61
CA HIS A 21 -2.48 15.32 -16.94
C HIS A 21 -2.18 15.33 -18.44
N ILE A 22 -1.88 14.19 -19.01
CA ILE A 22 -1.52 14.07 -20.44
C ILE A 22 -2.29 12.89 -21.03
N PRO A 23 -3.57 13.08 -21.39
CA PRO A 23 -4.41 12.00 -21.91
C PRO A 23 -3.88 11.50 -23.27
N MET A 24 -3.77 10.18 -23.40
CA MET A 24 -3.35 9.52 -24.61
C MET A 24 -4.32 8.40 -24.99
N ASN A 25 -4.68 8.29 -26.24
CA ASN A 25 -5.43 7.16 -26.74
C ASN A 25 -4.47 6.03 -27.17
N ILE A 26 -4.18 5.14 -26.25
CA ILE A 26 -3.21 4.05 -26.45
C ILE A 26 -3.62 3.15 -27.63
N LYS A 27 -4.91 2.89 -27.84
CA LYS A 27 -5.38 2.07 -28.97
C LYS A 27 -5.08 2.75 -30.32
N SER A 28 -5.30 4.06 -30.41
CA SER A 28 -4.98 4.83 -31.62
C SER A 28 -3.47 4.89 -31.88
N ILE A 29 -2.66 5.02 -30.82
CA ILE A 29 -1.22 5.04 -30.94
C ILE A 29 -0.71 3.65 -31.35
N ALA A 30 -1.21 2.58 -30.76
CA ALA A 30 -0.85 1.22 -31.14
C ALA A 30 -1.21 0.88 -32.60
N ALA A 31 -2.29 1.46 -33.10
CA ALA A 31 -2.69 1.31 -34.52
C ALA A 31 -1.88 2.18 -35.50
N SER A 32 -0.96 3.01 -35.03
CA SER A 32 -0.17 3.93 -35.87
C SER A 32 1.01 3.30 -36.60
N GLY A 33 1.27 2.00 -36.36
CA GLY A 33 2.26 1.21 -37.10
C GLY A 33 3.66 1.18 -36.49
N PHE A 34 3.87 1.70 -35.27
CA PHE A 34 5.13 1.52 -34.55
C PHE A 34 5.28 0.07 -34.07
N ASP A 35 6.49 -0.46 -34.15
CA ASP A 35 6.82 -1.81 -33.64
C ASP A 35 6.79 -1.85 -32.12
N TYR A 36 7.22 -0.75 -31.48
CA TYR A 36 7.17 -0.61 -30.02
C TYR A 36 6.85 0.82 -29.57
N ILE A 37 6.10 0.93 -28.51
CA ILE A 37 5.69 2.18 -27.87
C ILE A 37 6.18 2.18 -26.42
N ALA A 38 7.27 2.89 -26.18
CA ALA A 38 7.85 3.07 -24.85
C ALA A 38 7.22 4.30 -24.19
N LEU A 39 6.49 4.08 -23.11
CA LEU A 39 5.81 5.15 -22.39
C LEU A 39 6.47 5.45 -21.05
N GLY A 40 6.63 6.74 -20.75
CA GLY A 40 6.98 7.28 -19.44
C GLY A 40 5.77 7.93 -18.76
N HIS A 41 5.93 8.42 -17.55
CA HIS A 41 4.96 9.08 -16.67
C HIS A 41 4.42 8.19 -15.53
N ILE A 42 4.01 6.98 -15.82
CA ILE A 42 3.53 6.04 -14.78
C ILE A 42 4.74 5.31 -14.20
N HIS A 43 4.94 5.45 -12.88
CA HIS A 43 6.11 4.85 -12.20
C HIS A 43 6.00 3.33 -12.04
N LYS A 44 4.77 2.80 -12.03
CA LYS A 44 4.54 1.36 -11.94
C LYS A 44 4.66 0.70 -13.30
N PRO A 45 5.45 -0.38 -13.45
CA PRO A 45 5.53 -1.13 -14.69
C PRO A 45 4.17 -1.65 -15.13
N GLN A 46 3.80 -1.44 -16.40
CA GLN A 46 2.53 -1.89 -16.97
C GLN A 46 2.71 -2.28 -18.43
N ILE A 47 2.39 -3.53 -18.75
CA ILE A 47 2.28 -3.98 -20.14
C ILE A 47 0.87 -3.64 -20.62
N LEU A 48 0.76 -2.68 -21.54
CA LEU A 48 -0.51 -2.25 -22.12
C LEU A 48 -0.92 -3.15 -23.27
N ILE A 49 0.05 -3.43 -24.16
CA ILE A 49 -0.08 -4.36 -25.28
C ILE A 49 1.19 -5.18 -25.33
N ARG A 50 1.06 -6.48 -25.24
CA ARG A 50 2.19 -7.40 -25.21
C ARG A 50 3.07 -7.21 -26.43
N ASP A 51 4.38 -7.13 -26.23
CA ASP A 51 5.43 -6.94 -27.23
C ASP A 51 5.26 -5.68 -28.10
N ASN A 52 4.36 -4.75 -27.75
CA ASN A 52 4.12 -3.54 -28.54
C ASN A 52 4.09 -2.25 -27.70
N ALA A 53 3.38 -2.21 -26.55
CA ALA A 53 3.24 -0.96 -25.79
C ALA A 53 3.32 -1.20 -24.29
N ALA A 54 4.16 -0.44 -23.60
CA ALA A 54 4.30 -0.54 -22.15
C ALA A 54 4.81 0.74 -21.49
N TYR A 55 4.48 0.89 -20.20
CA TYR A 55 5.23 1.72 -19.26
C TYR A 55 6.32 0.86 -18.63
N ALA A 56 7.57 1.25 -18.79
CA ALA A 56 8.68 0.59 -18.09
C ALA A 56 8.61 0.82 -16.57
N GLY A 57 7.94 1.89 -16.18
CA GLY A 57 7.96 2.35 -14.80
C GLY A 57 9.22 3.16 -14.46
N ALA A 58 9.40 3.44 -13.18
CA ALA A 58 10.64 3.99 -12.66
C ALA A 58 11.68 2.87 -12.48
N LEU A 59 12.95 3.15 -12.72
CA LEU A 59 14.04 2.18 -12.53
C LEU A 59 14.21 1.79 -11.06
N GLU A 60 14.05 2.75 -10.17
CA GLU A 60 13.97 2.61 -8.72
C GLU A 60 12.66 3.23 -8.23
N PRO A 61 12.07 2.78 -7.13
CA PRO A 61 10.85 3.38 -6.60
C PRO A 61 11.11 4.83 -6.17
N VAL A 62 10.27 5.75 -6.60
CA VAL A 62 10.43 7.20 -6.37
C VAL A 62 9.80 7.61 -5.04
N ASP A 63 8.68 7.00 -4.66
CA ASP A 63 8.00 7.30 -3.41
C ASP A 63 7.31 6.06 -2.80
N ARG A 64 6.70 6.25 -1.63
CA ARG A 64 6.05 5.18 -0.85
C ARG A 64 4.83 4.53 -1.52
N ASN A 65 4.31 5.10 -2.60
CA ASN A 65 3.18 4.53 -3.35
C ASN A 65 3.65 3.64 -4.49
N ASP A 66 4.94 3.69 -4.82
CA ASP A 66 5.58 2.88 -5.85
C ASP A 66 5.89 1.47 -5.30
N LEU A 67 4.83 0.72 -4.96
CA LEU A 67 4.94 -0.62 -4.39
C LEU A 67 5.30 -1.66 -5.44
N GLY A 68 6.13 -2.63 -5.04
CA GLY A 68 6.48 -3.80 -5.83
C GLY A 68 7.75 -3.63 -6.66
N ASP A 69 7.87 -4.45 -7.70
CA ASP A 69 9.08 -4.51 -8.53
C ASP A 69 9.23 -3.28 -9.42
N HIS A 70 10.45 -2.76 -9.47
CA HIS A 70 10.89 -1.70 -10.37
C HIS A 70 12.07 -2.16 -11.23
N GLY A 71 12.17 -1.63 -12.43
CA GLY A 71 13.17 -2.08 -13.39
C GLY A 71 12.99 -1.47 -14.76
N TYR A 72 13.32 -2.24 -15.79
CA TYR A 72 13.25 -1.79 -17.18
C TYR A 72 12.64 -2.86 -18.09
N ILE A 73 12.34 -2.47 -19.32
CA ILE A 73 11.88 -3.39 -20.36
C ILE A 73 13.04 -3.63 -21.30
N GLU A 74 13.42 -4.89 -21.47
CA GLU A 74 14.34 -5.37 -22.46
C GLU A 74 13.57 -5.86 -23.69
N GLY A 75 14.05 -5.52 -24.88
CA GLY A 75 13.47 -5.97 -26.14
C GLY A 75 14.52 -6.58 -27.06
N HIS A 76 14.16 -7.65 -27.77
CA HIS A 76 14.99 -8.28 -28.79
C HIS A 76 14.15 -8.73 -29.98
N LEU A 77 14.79 -8.83 -31.14
CA LEU A 77 14.15 -9.29 -32.37
C LEU A 77 14.31 -10.80 -32.51
N GLU A 78 13.19 -11.50 -32.57
CA GLU A 78 13.11 -12.93 -32.91
C GLU A 78 12.31 -13.13 -34.19
N ASN A 79 12.96 -13.65 -35.24
CA ASN A 79 12.32 -13.92 -36.53
C ASN A 79 11.57 -12.70 -37.11
N GLY A 80 12.15 -11.51 -36.99
CA GLY A 80 11.55 -10.25 -37.44
C GLY A 80 10.40 -9.72 -36.57
N ARG A 81 10.18 -10.28 -35.37
CA ARG A 81 9.19 -9.80 -34.42
C ARG A 81 9.86 -9.36 -33.13
N LEU A 82 9.43 -8.24 -32.61
CA LEU A 82 9.91 -7.76 -31.31
C LEU A 82 9.29 -8.62 -30.19
N LYS A 83 10.16 -9.03 -29.26
CA LYS A 83 9.80 -9.67 -27.99
C LYS A 83 10.30 -8.80 -26.87
N THR A 84 9.45 -8.60 -25.86
CA THR A 84 9.78 -7.74 -24.73
C THR A 84 9.56 -8.45 -23.40
N ASN A 85 10.46 -8.19 -22.45
CA ASN A 85 10.36 -8.70 -21.08
C ASN A 85 10.63 -7.56 -20.10
N PHE A 86 9.88 -7.55 -18.99
CA PHE A 86 10.23 -6.70 -17.86
C PHE A 86 11.36 -7.37 -17.06
N VAL A 87 12.39 -6.60 -16.76
CA VAL A 87 13.55 -7.04 -16.00
C VAL A 87 13.56 -6.27 -14.68
N PRO A 88 13.30 -6.93 -13.54
CA PRO A 88 13.46 -6.30 -12.22
C PRO A 88 14.92 -5.89 -12.01
N PHE A 89 15.14 -4.65 -11.59
CA PHE A 89 16.50 -4.08 -11.47
C PHE A 89 16.70 -3.30 -10.17
N ALA A 90 15.63 -2.77 -9.57
CA ALA A 90 15.72 -1.94 -8.38
C ALA A 90 16.46 -2.63 -7.23
N CYS A 91 17.32 -1.88 -6.56
CA CYS A 91 18.05 -2.36 -5.38
C CYS A 91 17.13 -2.56 -4.17
N ARG A 92 15.98 -1.87 -4.14
CA ARG A 92 14.99 -1.89 -3.06
C ARG A 92 13.59 -1.79 -3.62
N SER A 93 12.62 -2.33 -2.89
CA SER A 93 11.20 -2.06 -3.14
C SER A 93 10.57 -1.38 -1.93
N TYR A 94 9.51 -0.61 -2.17
CA TYR A 94 8.57 -0.25 -1.11
C TYR A 94 7.58 -1.38 -0.93
N GLU A 95 7.46 -1.84 0.31
CA GLU A 95 6.63 -2.97 0.68
C GLU A 95 5.67 -2.60 1.80
N GLN A 96 4.47 -3.17 1.76
CA GLN A 96 3.57 -3.10 2.89
C GLN A 96 3.56 -4.42 3.67
N ILE A 97 3.71 -4.32 4.99
CA ILE A 97 3.53 -5.42 5.93
C ILE A 97 2.22 -5.19 6.68
N LEU A 98 1.37 -6.20 6.65
CA LEU A 98 0.12 -6.21 7.41
C LEU A 98 0.29 -7.11 8.64
N LEU A 99 0.24 -6.52 9.83
CA LEU A 99 0.30 -7.23 11.09
C LEU A 99 -1.10 -7.38 11.68
N MET A 100 -1.56 -8.62 11.83
CA MET A 100 -2.91 -8.90 12.33
C MET A 100 -2.88 -9.22 13.82
N LEU A 101 -3.47 -8.33 14.63
CA LEU A 101 -3.64 -8.54 16.07
C LEU A 101 -4.86 -9.39 16.37
N ARG A 102 -4.76 -10.11 17.47
CA ARG A 102 -5.84 -10.81 18.18
C ARG A 102 -5.89 -10.31 19.62
N GLU A 103 -6.94 -10.64 20.34
CA GLU A 103 -7.12 -10.22 21.74
C GLU A 103 -6.00 -10.68 22.66
N ASP A 104 -5.40 -11.83 22.39
CA ASP A 104 -4.27 -12.39 23.14
C ASP A 104 -2.91 -11.89 22.67
N SER A 105 -2.85 -11.02 21.66
CA SER A 105 -1.60 -10.47 21.13
C SER A 105 -0.91 -9.56 22.13
N THR A 106 0.41 -9.62 22.12
CA THR A 106 1.30 -8.77 22.93
C THR A 106 2.23 -7.95 22.05
N GLN A 107 2.88 -6.93 22.62
CA GLN A 107 3.92 -6.18 21.91
C GLN A 107 5.04 -7.12 21.42
N ALA A 108 5.43 -8.12 22.21
CA ALA A 108 6.45 -9.09 21.83
C ALA A 108 6.02 -9.95 20.64
N SER A 109 4.79 -10.46 20.65
CA SER A 109 4.28 -11.25 19.52
C SER A 109 4.20 -10.42 18.23
N LEU A 110 3.83 -9.14 18.32
CA LEU A 110 3.82 -8.21 17.19
C LEU A 110 5.22 -7.99 16.62
N GLU A 111 6.22 -7.82 17.49
CA GLU A 111 7.63 -7.67 17.08
C GLU A 111 8.16 -8.94 16.41
N ASP A 112 7.77 -10.12 16.89
CA ASP A 112 8.19 -11.40 16.32
C ASP A 112 7.53 -11.67 14.96
N MET A 113 6.25 -11.31 14.78
CA MET A 113 5.57 -11.32 13.47
C MET A 113 6.31 -10.42 12.49
N LEU A 114 6.64 -9.19 12.89
CA LEU A 114 7.39 -8.27 12.04
C LEU A 114 8.75 -8.82 11.65
N LYS A 115 9.52 -9.38 12.59
CA LYS A 115 10.84 -9.98 12.30
C LYS A 115 10.73 -11.11 11.29
N ALA A 116 9.70 -11.95 11.40
CA ALA A 116 9.46 -13.06 10.46
C ALA A 116 9.16 -12.51 9.06
N ASP A 117 8.29 -11.50 8.94
CA ASP A 117 7.97 -10.89 7.65
C ASP A 117 9.19 -10.21 7.01
N LEU A 118 9.97 -9.46 7.78
CA LEU A 118 11.21 -8.84 7.30
C LEU A 118 12.25 -9.87 6.84
N ALA A 119 12.32 -11.03 7.50
CA ALA A 119 13.22 -12.10 7.08
C ALA A 119 12.80 -12.72 5.75
N ASN A 120 11.49 -12.83 5.51
CA ASN A 120 10.94 -13.41 4.28
C ASN A 120 10.98 -12.42 3.09
N LYS A 121 10.68 -11.15 3.33
CA LYS A 121 10.57 -10.12 2.29
C LYS A 121 11.91 -9.44 1.95
N GLY A 122 12.92 -9.56 2.80
CA GLY A 122 14.25 -8.98 2.61
C GLY A 122 14.48 -7.70 3.43
N ARG A 123 15.64 -7.64 4.07
CA ARG A 123 15.97 -6.54 5.02
C ARG A 123 16.34 -5.21 4.35
N MET A 124 16.59 -5.22 3.04
CA MET A 124 17.00 -4.02 2.30
C MET A 124 15.83 -3.18 1.81
N ASN A 125 14.64 -3.75 1.76
CA ASN A 125 13.43 -3.07 1.32
C ASN A 125 12.97 -2.01 2.33
N ILE A 126 12.14 -1.07 1.85
CA ILE A 126 11.57 0.00 2.65
C ILE A 126 10.13 -0.38 3.00
N TYR A 127 9.78 -0.32 4.27
CA TYR A 127 8.53 -0.86 4.75
C TYR A 127 7.58 0.21 5.30
N ARG A 128 6.31 0.04 4.96
CA ARG A 128 5.16 0.61 5.65
C ARG A 128 4.46 -0.52 6.40
N ILE A 129 4.24 -0.34 7.69
CA ILE A 129 3.56 -1.31 8.53
C ILE A 129 2.13 -0.83 8.78
N VAL A 130 1.17 -1.72 8.59
CA VAL A 130 -0.23 -1.50 8.96
C VAL A 130 -0.61 -2.57 9.98
N ILE A 131 -1.01 -2.13 11.17
CA ILE A 131 -1.47 -2.98 12.26
C ILE A 131 -2.99 -3.00 12.20
N GLN A 132 -3.59 -4.18 12.08
CA GLN A 132 -5.04 -4.37 12.02
C GLN A 132 -5.50 -5.45 13.00
N GLY A 133 -6.82 -5.66 13.07
CA GLY A 133 -7.42 -6.68 13.93
C GLY A 133 -7.87 -6.14 15.27
N THR A 134 -8.07 -7.03 16.23
CA THR A 134 -8.61 -6.72 17.55
C THR A 134 -7.54 -6.97 18.60
N ARG A 135 -7.41 -6.06 19.55
CA ARG A 135 -6.43 -6.16 20.65
C ARG A 135 -7.09 -6.00 22.01
N ALA A 136 -6.46 -6.55 23.04
CA ALA A 136 -6.86 -6.24 24.41
C ALA A 136 -6.79 -4.72 24.65
N PRO A 137 -7.75 -4.12 25.37
CA PRO A 137 -7.76 -2.69 25.66
C PRO A 137 -6.52 -2.21 26.43
N GLU A 138 -5.89 -3.09 27.20
CA GLU A 138 -4.71 -2.81 28.00
C GLU A 138 -3.41 -2.89 27.20
N LEU A 139 -3.43 -3.42 25.99
CA LEU A 139 -2.25 -3.51 25.13
C LEU A 139 -1.82 -2.12 24.66
N LEU A 140 -0.72 -1.65 25.23
CA LEU A 140 -0.05 -0.45 24.78
C LEU A 140 0.86 -0.78 23.60
N LEU A 141 0.50 -0.33 22.41
CA LEU A 141 1.33 -0.46 21.23
C LEU A 141 2.44 0.60 21.27
N LEU A 142 3.64 0.19 20.89
CA LEU A 142 4.82 1.04 20.79
C LEU A 142 5.34 1.08 19.34
N PRO A 143 4.72 1.89 18.46
CA PRO A 143 5.03 1.92 17.02
C PRO A 143 6.50 2.26 16.74
N GLU A 144 7.10 3.13 17.54
CA GLU A 144 8.51 3.53 17.37
C GLU A 144 9.49 2.37 17.56
N ARG A 145 9.13 1.38 18.39
CA ARG A 145 9.93 0.16 18.51
C ARG A 145 9.93 -0.67 17.23
N LEU A 146 8.82 -0.72 16.51
CA LEU A 146 8.72 -1.45 15.24
C LEU A 146 9.62 -0.84 14.17
N LYS A 147 9.82 0.47 14.18
CA LYS A 147 10.72 1.17 13.25
C LYS A 147 12.18 0.77 13.41
N SER A 148 12.57 0.26 14.58
CA SER A 148 13.96 -0.12 14.86
C SER A 148 14.39 -1.45 14.23
N PHE A 149 13.45 -2.26 13.69
CA PHE A 149 13.75 -3.60 13.15
C PHE A 149 14.20 -3.61 11.68
N GLY A 150 14.01 -2.49 10.95
CA GLY A 150 14.38 -2.41 9.53
C GLY A 150 14.18 -1.00 8.98
N TYR A 151 14.19 -0.85 7.67
CA TYR A 151 13.89 0.42 7.00
C TYR A 151 12.37 0.68 7.01
N VAL A 152 11.81 0.92 8.17
CA VAL A 152 10.38 1.20 8.36
C VAL A 152 10.14 2.70 8.36
N THR A 153 9.43 3.20 7.35
CA THR A 153 9.14 4.63 7.20
C THR A 153 7.85 5.06 7.90
N GLU A 154 6.89 4.14 8.01
CA GLU A 154 5.58 4.45 8.57
C GLU A 154 5.01 3.24 9.31
N VAL A 155 4.37 3.49 10.45
CA VAL A 155 3.56 2.49 11.18
C VAL A 155 2.18 3.10 11.41
N LEU A 156 1.16 2.45 10.86
CA LEU A 156 -0.24 2.84 11.03
C LEU A 156 -0.94 1.84 11.95
N ASP A 157 -1.48 2.32 13.05
CA ASP A 157 -2.35 1.53 13.92
C ASP A 157 -3.81 1.72 13.49
N GLU A 158 -4.35 0.68 12.87
CA GLU A 158 -5.77 0.56 12.50
C GLU A 158 -6.46 -0.53 13.34
N SER A 159 -5.81 -1.03 14.37
CA SER A 159 -6.38 -2.04 15.27
C SER A 159 -7.50 -1.45 16.14
N LYS A 160 -8.37 -2.32 16.60
CA LYS A 160 -9.49 -1.95 17.45
C LYS A 160 -9.33 -2.60 18.82
N PRO A 161 -9.48 -1.86 19.93
CA PRO A 161 -9.56 -2.46 21.24
C PRO A 161 -10.86 -3.25 21.41
N SER A 162 -10.80 -4.44 21.98
CA SER A 162 -11.96 -5.31 22.24
C SER A 162 -12.67 -4.91 23.55
N TYR A 163 -13.33 -3.76 23.54
CA TYR A 163 -14.15 -3.36 24.68
C TYR A 163 -15.45 -4.15 24.73
N ASP A 164 -15.77 -4.73 25.88
CA ASP A 164 -17.14 -5.15 26.22
C ASP A 164 -17.96 -3.89 26.53
N LEU A 165 -18.58 -3.31 25.50
CA LEU A 165 -19.31 -2.05 25.61
C LEU A 165 -20.51 -2.16 26.51
N GLU A 166 -21.21 -3.33 26.57
CA GLU A 166 -22.37 -3.55 27.42
C GLU A 166 -21.97 -3.62 28.91
N ALA A 167 -20.90 -4.35 29.21
CA ALA A 167 -20.36 -4.41 30.56
C ALA A 167 -19.83 -3.05 31.02
N LEU A 168 -19.17 -2.29 30.14
CA LEU A 168 -18.69 -0.94 30.44
C LEU A 168 -19.84 0.05 30.65
N GLN A 169 -20.88 0.02 29.83
CA GLN A 169 -22.06 0.85 29.97
C GLN A 169 -22.74 0.61 31.34
N LYS A 170 -22.88 -0.66 31.73
CA LYS A 170 -23.45 -1.02 33.02
C LYS A 170 -22.58 -0.56 34.18
N LYS A 171 -21.26 -0.76 34.08
CA LYS A 171 -20.28 -0.38 35.12
C LYS A 171 -20.25 1.12 35.38
N TYR A 172 -20.35 1.91 34.30
CA TYR A 172 -20.25 3.38 34.33
C TYR A 172 -21.62 4.07 34.19
N SER A 173 -22.71 3.37 34.50
CA SER A 173 -24.07 3.94 34.45
C SER A 173 -24.18 5.21 35.28
N GLY A 174 -24.81 6.24 34.73
CA GLY A 174 -24.97 7.57 35.37
C GLY A 174 -23.69 8.40 35.42
N THR A 175 -22.68 8.06 34.63
CA THR A 175 -21.46 8.85 34.46
C THR A 175 -21.29 9.25 32.99
N LEU A 176 -20.41 10.24 32.74
CA LEU A 176 -20.08 10.68 31.38
C LEU A 176 -19.65 9.51 30.46
N ILE A 177 -18.95 8.52 31.01
CA ILE A 177 -18.51 7.33 30.24
C ILE A 177 -19.74 6.49 29.83
N GLY A 178 -20.67 6.25 30.75
CA GLY A 178 -21.88 5.51 30.45
C GLY A 178 -22.74 6.21 29.40
N ASP A 179 -22.93 7.51 29.54
CA ASP A 179 -23.68 8.34 28.57
C ASP A 179 -23.00 8.33 27.19
N TYR A 180 -21.68 8.44 27.16
CA TYR A 180 -20.89 8.37 25.93
C TYR A 180 -21.08 7.04 25.19
N ILE A 181 -20.99 5.91 25.92
CA ILE A 181 -21.20 4.58 25.34
C ILE A 181 -22.63 4.45 24.82
N SER A 182 -23.63 4.88 25.60
CA SER A 182 -25.05 4.81 25.24
C SER A 182 -25.33 5.55 23.94
N TYR A 183 -24.78 6.75 23.79
CA TYR A 183 -24.94 7.55 22.56
C TYR A 183 -24.50 6.79 21.29
N PHE A 184 -23.45 5.98 21.37
CA PHE A 184 -22.97 5.21 20.23
C PHE A 184 -23.66 3.84 20.07
N LEU A 185 -24.21 3.25 21.13
CA LEU A 185 -24.93 1.98 21.04
C LEU A 185 -26.34 2.13 20.44
N GLU A 186 -26.94 3.31 20.55
CA GLU A 186 -28.32 3.59 20.11
C GLU A 186 -28.45 3.79 18.59
N LYS A 187 -27.35 3.79 17.83
CA LYS A 187 -27.36 4.07 16.39
C LYS A 187 -26.43 3.15 15.58
N ASP A 188 -26.74 3.01 14.30
CA ASP A 188 -25.81 2.44 13.35
C ASP A 188 -24.61 3.38 13.17
N ARG A 189 -23.42 2.82 13.29
CA ARG A 189 -22.17 3.59 13.24
C ARG A 189 -21.49 3.44 11.88
N ASN A 190 -21.13 4.56 11.28
CA ASN A 190 -20.18 4.58 10.18
C ASN A 190 -18.73 4.44 10.67
N ALA A 191 -17.76 4.27 9.74
CA ALA A 191 -16.35 4.05 10.10
C ALA A 191 -15.71 5.19 10.91
N VAL A 192 -16.17 6.44 10.73
CA VAL A 192 -15.67 7.59 11.49
C VAL A 192 -16.21 7.56 12.93
N GLU A 193 -17.50 7.28 13.08
CA GLU A 193 -18.15 7.17 14.38
C GLU A 193 -17.62 5.98 15.19
N GLU A 194 -17.29 4.88 14.53
CA GLU A 194 -16.66 3.74 15.19
C GLU A 194 -15.28 4.11 15.74
N LYS A 195 -14.44 4.82 14.96
CA LYS A 195 -13.18 5.35 15.45
C LYS A 195 -13.37 6.34 16.60
N ALA A 196 -14.35 7.23 16.49
CA ALA A 196 -14.65 8.19 17.54
C ALA A 196 -15.01 7.48 18.84
N LEU A 197 -15.88 6.45 18.80
CA LEU A 197 -16.22 5.65 19.97
C LEU A 197 -14.98 5.09 20.67
N TYR A 198 -14.08 4.43 19.93
CA TYR A 198 -12.90 3.78 20.54
C TYR A 198 -11.90 4.79 21.09
N TYR A 199 -11.57 5.85 20.34
CA TYR A 199 -10.63 6.89 20.81
C TYR A 199 -11.17 7.67 22.00
N GLY A 200 -12.46 8.06 21.95
CA GLY A 200 -13.09 8.78 23.06
C GLY A 200 -13.23 7.92 24.30
N LEU A 201 -13.60 6.65 24.15
CA LEU A 201 -13.70 5.72 25.28
C LEU A 201 -12.32 5.48 25.91
N GLN A 202 -11.28 5.28 25.12
CA GLN A 202 -9.92 5.14 25.62
C GLN A 202 -9.50 6.37 26.44
N ALA A 203 -9.69 7.58 25.90
CA ALA A 203 -9.34 8.83 26.59
C ALA A 203 -10.11 9.00 27.92
N LEU A 204 -11.39 8.69 27.91
CA LEU A 204 -12.23 8.78 29.13
C LEU A 204 -11.80 7.76 30.19
N LEU A 205 -11.46 6.52 29.81
CA LEU A 205 -11.01 5.49 30.74
C LEU A 205 -9.62 5.78 31.30
N GLU A 206 -8.71 6.39 30.54
CA GLU A 206 -7.40 6.81 31.00
C GLU A 206 -7.47 7.95 32.04
N THR A 207 -8.42 8.88 31.89
CA THR A 207 -8.61 9.98 32.82
C THR A 207 -9.35 9.60 34.08
N SER A 208 -9.96 8.42 34.14
CA SER A 208 -10.73 7.92 35.31
C SER A 208 -9.91 7.03 36.25
N ARG A 209 -8.62 6.84 35.92
CA ARG A 209 -7.65 6.14 36.77
C ARG A 209 -6.95 7.13 37.69
#